data_7dc54ff7fc39f09e61828274148e3dca
#
_entry.id   7dc54ff7fc39f09e61828274148e3dca
#
_cell.length_a   1.000
_cell.length_b   1.000
_cell.length_c   1.000
_cell.angle_alpha   90.00
_cell.angle_beta   90.00
_cell.angle_gamma   90.00
#
_symmetry.space_group_name_H-M   'P 1'
#
loop_
_entity.id
_entity.type
_entity.pdbx_description
1 polymer ?
#
loop_
_entity_poly.entity_id
_entity_poly.type
_entity_poly.pdbx_seq_one_letter_code
_entity_poly.pdbx_strand_id
1 'polypeptide(L)'
;MVVGLGTGRTASFAVHRIGTLLESGLLRGVRCVPSSRATATLARRLGIPILDPAEQAVTIDLTIDGADEVDAELNLIKGGGGALLREKVLAQVSRREIIVVDEGKLSPHLGTRHPLPVEVLPFCWHSQAQYLEGLGARVALRQDARGEPFHSDHGNLILDADFGPLLRPVELAVLLAARSGIVEHGLFLGLATDLIVAGETGTSHWTRG
;
A
#
# COMPACT_ATOMS: atom_id res chain seq x y z
N MET A 1 -18.22 -2.38 -13.18
CA MET A 1 -17.32 -2.88 -12.13
C MET A 1 -16.71 -1.71 -11.37
N VAL A 2 -16.29 -1.95 -10.12
CA VAL A 2 -15.57 -0.97 -9.29
C VAL A 2 -14.13 -1.41 -9.14
N VAL A 3 -13.18 -0.49 -9.42
CA VAL A 3 -11.74 -0.76 -9.39
C VAL A 3 -11.05 0.13 -8.36
N GLY A 4 -10.32 -0.47 -7.43
CA GLY A 4 -9.39 0.22 -6.54
C GLY A 4 -8.14 0.65 -7.30
N LEU A 5 -7.75 1.90 -7.15
CA LEU A 5 -6.54 2.46 -7.76
C LEU A 5 -5.48 2.68 -6.70
N GLY A 6 -4.41 1.92 -6.79
CA GLY A 6 -3.26 1.99 -5.92
C GLY A 6 -2.47 3.29 -6.04
N THR A 7 -1.47 3.41 -5.19
CA THR A 7 -0.61 4.60 -5.10
C THR A 7 0.84 4.24 -5.42
N GLY A 8 1.59 5.21 -5.92
CA GLY A 8 3.01 5.07 -6.23
C GLY A 8 3.32 4.92 -7.72
N ARG A 9 4.62 4.88 -8.00
CA ARG A 9 5.13 4.92 -9.38
C ARG A 9 4.63 3.74 -10.22
N THR A 10 4.69 2.52 -9.71
CA THR A 10 4.27 1.33 -10.46
C THR A 10 2.75 1.32 -10.67
N ALA A 11 1.97 1.57 -9.63
CA ALA A 11 0.51 1.65 -9.73
C ALA A 11 0.04 2.72 -10.73
N SER A 12 0.77 3.84 -10.84
CA SER A 12 0.40 4.92 -11.77
C SER A 12 0.37 4.47 -13.24
N PHE A 13 1.19 3.50 -13.65
CA PHE A 13 1.12 2.94 -15.01
C PHE A 13 -0.23 2.26 -15.29
N ALA A 14 -0.76 1.51 -14.30
CA ALA A 14 -2.09 0.91 -14.42
C ALA A 14 -3.18 2.00 -14.48
N VAL A 15 -3.08 3.06 -13.66
CA VAL A 15 -4.02 4.20 -13.68
C VAL A 15 -4.01 4.87 -15.05
N HIS A 16 -2.84 5.16 -15.62
CA HIS A 16 -2.72 5.73 -16.98
C HIS A 16 -3.34 4.80 -18.02
N ARG A 17 -3.08 3.49 -17.94
CA ARG A 17 -3.64 2.53 -18.88
C ARG A 17 -5.16 2.47 -18.84
N ILE A 18 -5.74 2.50 -17.63
CA ILE A 18 -7.21 2.57 -17.44
C ILE A 18 -7.76 3.84 -18.11
N GLY A 19 -7.13 5.00 -17.88
CA GLY A 19 -7.53 6.26 -18.53
C GLY A 19 -7.54 6.15 -20.05
N THR A 20 -6.45 5.66 -20.66
CA THR A 20 -6.37 5.43 -22.12
C THR A 20 -7.45 4.49 -22.65
N LEU A 21 -7.75 3.41 -21.92
CA LEU A 21 -8.77 2.43 -22.34
C LEU A 21 -10.18 3.01 -22.23
N LEU A 22 -10.45 3.87 -21.24
CA LEU A 22 -11.72 4.58 -21.10
C LEU A 22 -11.89 5.61 -22.22
N GLU A 23 -10.86 6.42 -22.49
CA GLU A 23 -10.85 7.44 -23.54
C GLU A 23 -11.10 6.82 -24.94
N SER A 24 -10.44 5.69 -25.23
CA SER A 24 -10.65 4.97 -26.49
C SER A 24 -11.97 4.19 -26.59
N GLY A 25 -12.76 4.14 -25.52
CA GLY A 25 -14.02 3.38 -25.45
C GLY A 25 -13.86 1.86 -25.40
N LEU A 26 -12.62 1.36 -25.29
CA LEU A 26 -12.31 -0.07 -25.11
C LEU A 26 -12.68 -0.59 -23.72
N LEU A 27 -12.70 0.30 -22.72
CA LEU A 27 -13.16 0.01 -21.37
C LEU A 27 -14.40 0.87 -21.09
N ARG A 28 -15.49 0.27 -20.57
CA ARG A 28 -16.75 0.98 -20.29
C ARG A 28 -17.34 0.52 -18.96
N GLY A 29 -18.14 1.39 -18.32
CA GLY A 29 -18.89 1.05 -17.12
C GLY A 29 -17.99 0.78 -15.89
N VAL A 30 -16.76 1.34 -15.86
CA VAL A 30 -15.84 1.26 -14.73
C VAL A 30 -15.95 2.54 -13.92
N ARG A 31 -16.00 2.38 -12.60
CA ARG A 31 -15.85 3.45 -11.60
C ARG A 31 -14.70 3.07 -10.68
N CYS A 32 -13.97 4.06 -10.19
CA CYS A 32 -12.74 3.79 -9.45
C CYS A 32 -12.72 4.42 -8.06
N VAL A 33 -12.03 3.79 -7.13
CA VAL A 33 -11.79 4.30 -5.78
C VAL A 33 -10.28 4.45 -5.58
N PRO A 34 -9.75 5.68 -5.47
CA PRO A 34 -8.32 5.92 -5.31
C PRO A 34 -7.86 5.71 -3.86
N SER A 35 -6.71 5.09 -3.67
CA SER A 35 -6.09 4.86 -2.35
C SER A 35 -5.38 6.08 -1.77
N SER A 36 -5.27 7.20 -2.53
CA SER A 36 -4.67 8.44 -2.03
C SER A 36 -5.22 9.69 -2.73
N ARG A 37 -5.00 10.85 -2.12
CA ARG A 37 -5.29 12.15 -2.75
C ARG A 37 -4.50 12.35 -4.04
N ALA A 38 -3.26 11.90 -4.07
CA ALA A 38 -2.41 11.96 -5.27
C ALA A 38 -3.00 11.12 -6.41
N THR A 39 -3.41 9.87 -6.14
CA THR A 39 -4.05 9.00 -7.11
C THR A 39 -5.42 9.55 -7.55
N ALA A 40 -6.19 10.14 -6.63
CA ALA A 40 -7.45 10.81 -6.99
C ALA A 40 -7.23 11.98 -7.95
N THR A 41 -6.19 12.76 -7.73
CA THR A 41 -5.82 13.89 -8.61
C THR A 41 -5.42 13.38 -10.00
N LEU A 42 -4.60 12.33 -10.06
CA LEU A 42 -4.20 11.69 -11.32
C LEU A 42 -5.42 11.14 -12.09
N ALA A 43 -6.28 10.40 -11.40
CA ALA A 43 -7.48 9.81 -12.00
C ALA A 43 -8.41 10.87 -12.59
N ARG A 44 -8.64 11.99 -11.87
CA ARG A 44 -9.44 13.12 -12.39
C ARG A 44 -8.84 13.74 -13.65
N ARG A 45 -7.52 13.93 -13.69
CA ARG A 45 -6.81 14.45 -14.89
C ARG A 45 -6.97 13.54 -16.10
N LEU A 46 -7.08 12.24 -15.88
CA LEU A 46 -7.27 11.23 -16.92
C LEU A 46 -8.74 10.96 -17.26
N GLY A 47 -9.69 11.75 -16.71
CA GLY A 47 -11.13 11.57 -16.97
C GLY A 47 -11.70 10.26 -16.41
N ILE A 48 -11.03 9.61 -15.45
CA ILE A 48 -11.49 8.35 -14.84
C ILE A 48 -12.64 8.67 -13.87
N PRO A 49 -13.82 8.03 -13.99
CA PRO A 49 -14.92 8.21 -13.05
C PRO A 49 -14.57 7.71 -11.65
N ILE A 50 -14.63 8.59 -10.66
CA ILE A 50 -14.31 8.28 -9.27
C ILE A 50 -15.58 8.12 -8.45
N LEU A 51 -15.59 7.13 -7.54
CA LEU A 51 -16.54 6.97 -6.45
C LEU A 51 -15.93 7.52 -5.17
N ASP A 52 -16.74 8.18 -4.36
CA ASP A 52 -16.39 8.49 -2.98
C ASP A 52 -16.93 7.39 -2.05
N PRO A 53 -16.06 6.59 -1.41
CA PRO A 53 -16.51 5.54 -0.51
C PRO A 53 -17.12 6.07 0.79
N ALA A 54 -16.97 7.37 1.09
CA ALA A 54 -17.62 7.99 2.25
C ALA A 54 -19.12 8.21 2.03
N GLU A 55 -19.58 8.33 0.79
CA GLU A 55 -21.00 8.59 0.48
C GLU A 55 -21.85 7.32 0.45
N GLN A 56 -21.24 6.15 0.21
CA GLN A 56 -21.95 4.87 0.13
C GLN A 56 -21.02 3.68 0.39
N ALA A 57 -21.59 2.57 0.86
CA ALA A 57 -20.86 1.31 0.93
C ALA A 57 -20.46 0.85 -0.48
N VAL A 58 -19.18 0.56 -0.67
CA VAL A 58 -18.63 0.16 -1.96
C VAL A 58 -18.02 -1.25 -1.84
N THR A 59 -18.48 -2.15 -2.70
CA THR A 59 -17.78 -3.42 -2.96
C THR A 59 -16.82 -3.19 -4.12
N ILE A 60 -15.54 -3.49 -3.92
CA ILE A 60 -14.51 -3.35 -4.95
C ILE A 60 -14.31 -4.71 -5.61
N ASP A 61 -14.47 -4.75 -6.95
CA ASP A 61 -14.31 -5.99 -7.70
C ASP A 61 -12.83 -6.42 -7.77
N LEU A 62 -11.94 -5.45 -7.98
CA LEU A 62 -10.49 -5.66 -7.90
C LEU A 62 -9.78 -4.35 -7.56
N THR A 63 -8.66 -4.46 -6.88
CA THR A 63 -7.69 -3.35 -6.72
C THR A 63 -6.40 -3.69 -7.47
N ILE A 64 -5.79 -2.69 -8.09
CA ILE A 64 -4.45 -2.79 -8.70
C ILE A 64 -3.53 -1.86 -7.94
N ASP A 65 -2.51 -2.40 -7.30
CA ASP A 65 -1.57 -1.61 -6.51
C ASP A 65 -0.13 -2.10 -6.67
N GLY A 66 0.83 -1.37 -6.13
CA GLY A 66 2.23 -1.77 -6.01
C GLY A 66 2.56 -2.30 -4.62
N ALA A 67 3.80 -2.72 -4.44
CA ALA A 67 4.36 -3.03 -3.13
C ALA A 67 5.82 -2.56 -3.02
N ASP A 68 6.28 -2.34 -1.80
CA ASP A 68 7.67 -2.01 -1.52
C ASP A 68 8.53 -3.28 -1.41
N GLU A 69 7.95 -4.36 -0.88
CA GLU A 69 8.57 -5.67 -0.76
C GLU A 69 7.50 -6.77 -0.81
N VAL A 70 7.83 -7.93 -1.41
CA VAL A 70 6.94 -9.08 -1.58
C VAL A 70 7.69 -10.36 -1.27
N ASP A 71 7.13 -11.24 -0.42
CA ASP A 71 7.67 -12.58 -0.16
C ASP A 71 7.03 -13.66 -1.06
N ALA A 72 7.54 -14.89 -0.97
CA ALA A 72 7.07 -16.03 -1.76
C ALA A 72 5.61 -16.43 -1.45
N GLU A 73 5.08 -16.03 -0.30
CA GLU A 73 3.69 -16.27 0.13
C GLU A 73 2.75 -15.12 -0.26
N LEU A 74 3.22 -14.18 -1.10
CA LEU A 74 2.50 -12.96 -1.48
C LEU A 74 2.10 -12.09 -0.28
N ASN A 75 2.87 -12.13 0.81
CA ASN A 75 2.78 -11.11 1.84
C ASN A 75 3.60 -9.91 1.42
N LEU A 76 3.18 -8.72 1.86
CA LEU A 76 3.77 -7.48 1.35
C LEU A 76 4.21 -6.55 2.50
N ILE A 77 5.25 -5.76 2.22
CA ILE A 77 5.42 -4.45 2.85
C ILE A 77 4.97 -3.39 1.86
N LYS A 78 4.11 -2.49 2.33
CA LYS A 78 3.59 -1.33 1.61
C LYS A 78 3.66 -0.08 2.48
N GLY A 79 3.43 1.07 1.86
CA GLY A 79 3.39 2.35 2.59
C GLY A 79 4.62 3.23 2.41
N GLY A 80 5.56 2.88 1.52
CA GLY A 80 6.67 3.75 1.13
C GLY A 80 6.20 5.12 0.63
N GLY A 81 5.02 5.19 -0.02
CA GLY A 81 4.35 6.43 -0.43
C GLY A 81 3.50 7.11 0.65
N GLY A 82 3.38 6.54 1.86
CA GLY A 82 2.60 7.09 2.98
C GLY A 82 1.07 6.94 2.85
N ALA A 83 0.58 6.08 1.95
CA ALA A 83 -0.86 5.86 1.72
C ALA A 83 -1.39 4.55 2.35
N LEU A 84 -0.59 3.88 3.19
CA LEU A 84 -0.80 2.51 3.67
C LEU A 84 -2.19 2.26 4.27
N LEU A 85 -2.74 3.22 5.03
CA LEU A 85 -4.05 3.08 5.64
C LEU A 85 -5.15 2.88 4.60
N ARG A 86 -5.23 3.77 3.60
CA ARG A 86 -6.24 3.66 2.53
C ARG A 86 -5.96 2.48 1.61
N GLU A 87 -4.69 2.19 1.32
CA GLU A 87 -4.30 1.02 0.54
C GLU A 87 -4.80 -0.26 1.21
N LYS A 88 -4.61 -0.40 2.54
CA LYS A 88 -5.08 -1.58 3.27
C LYS A 88 -6.60 -1.67 3.33
N VAL A 89 -7.29 -0.56 3.55
CA VAL A 89 -8.76 -0.54 3.49
C VAL A 89 -9.25 -1.03 2.14
N LEU A 90 -8.67 -0.56 1.03
CA LEU A 90 -9.07 -1.02 -0.31
C LEU A 90 -8.77 -2.51 -0.51
N ALA A 91 -7.59 -2.98 -0.13
CA ALA A 91 -7.21 -4.38 -0.22
C ALA A 91 -8.19 -5.29 0.54
N GLN A 92 -8.60 -4.89 1.75
CA GLN A 92 -9.51 -5.67 2.60
C GLN A 92 -10.95 -5.76 2.07
N VAL A 93 -11.42 -4.75 1.33
CA VAL A 93 -12.79 -4.73 0.77
C VAL A 93 -12.83 -5.16 -0.70
N SER A 94 -11.69 -5.49 -1.29
CA SER A 94 -11.57 -5.97 -2.66
C SER A 94 -11.78 -7.47 -2.75
N ARG A 95 -12.50 -7.92 -3.78
CA ARG A 95 -12.59 -9.35 -4.09
C ARG A 95 -11.27 -9.92 -4.62
N ARG A 96 -10.49 -9.06 -5.30
CA ARG A 96 -9.14 -9.39 -5.78
C ARG A 96 -8.22 -8.22 -5.51
N GLU A 97 -7.03 -8.54 -4.99
CA GLU A 97 -5.93 -7.60 -4.82
C GLU A 97 -4.78 -8.01 -5.74
N ILE A 98 -4.61 -7.25 -6.84
CA ILE A 98 -3.58 -7.50 -7.86
C ILE A 98 -2.41 -6.58 -7.59
N ILE A 99 -1.28 -7.17 -7.22
CA ILE A 99 -0.05 -6.44 -6.95
C ILE A 99 0.84 -6.47 -8.20
N VAL A 100 1.35 -5.31 -8.58
CA VAL A 100 2.26 -5.14 -9.73
C VAL A 100 3.59 -4.59 -9.23
N VAL A 101 4.67 -5.32 -9.48
CA VAL A 101 6.02 -4.97 -9.04
C VAL A 101 7.07 -5.28 -10.12
N ASP A 102 8.27 -4.71 -9.98
CA ASP A 102 9.46 -5.22 -10.63
C ASP A 102 10.12 -6.33 -9.77
N GLU A 103 10.97 -7.15 -10.40
CA GLU A 103 11.65 -8.28 -9.73
C GLU A 103 12.54 -7.84 -8.56
N GLY A 104 12.99 -6.58 -8.52
CA GLY A 104 13.76 -6.02 -7.41
C GLY A 104 12.97 -5.89 -6.11
N LYS A 105 11.63 -6.07 -6.16
CA LYS A 105 10.75 -6.06 -4.98
C LYS A 105 10.57 -7.43 -4.32
N LEU A 106 11.02 -8.50 -4.99
CA LEU A 106 10.95 -9.84 -4.44
C LEU A 106 12.00 -10.04 -3.36
N SER A 107 11.61 -10.68 -2.27
CA SER A 107 12.47 -10.91 -1.11
C SER A 107 12.17 -12.27 -0.47
N PRO A 108 13.18 -12.96 0.08
CA PRO A 108 12.94 -14.21 0.79
C PRO A 108 12.16 -14.01 2.10
N HIS A 109 12.33 -12.87 2.75
CA HIS A 109 11.61 -12.48 3.97
C HIS A 109 11.32 -10.99 3.91
N LEU A 110 10.11 -10.58 4.32
CA LEU A 110 9.76 -9.18 4.47
C LEU A 110 10.73 -8.46 5.44
N GLY A 111 10.96 -7.18 5.24
CA GLY A 111 11.88 -6.38 6.04
C GLY A 111 13.36 -6.55 5.68
N THR A 112 13.69 -7.36 4.67
CA THR A 112 15.06 -7.53 4.19
C THR A 112 15.55 -6.30 3.43
N ARG A 113 14.67 -5.65 2.68
CA ARG A 113 15.01 -4.55 1.77
C ARG A 113 14.41 -3.21 2.16
N HIS A 114 13.26 -3.24 2.84
CA HIS A 114 12.54 -2.03 3.20
C HIS A 114 12.16 -2.04 4.68
N PRO A 115 12.32 -0.91 5.39
CA PRO A 115 11.75 -0.77 6.72
C PRO A 115 10.23 -0.89 6.65
N LEU A 116 9.61 -1.31 7.73
CA LEU A 116 8.18 -1.37 7.88
C LEU A 116 7.62 0.03 8.19
N PRO A 117 6.80 0.64 7.31
CA PRO A 117 6.11 1.87 7.64
C PRO A 117 5.01 1.63 8.68
N VAL A 118 4.96 2.48 9.70
CA VAL A 118 3.93 2.46 10.74
C VAL A 118 3.31 3.84 10.83
N GLU A 119 2.02 3.97 10.53
CA GLU A 119 1.27 5.21 10.63
C GLU A 119 0.82 5.40 12.08
N VAL A 120 1.17 6.55 12.68
CA VAL A 120 0.91 6.85 14.08
C VAL A 120 0.26 8.21 14.25
N LEU A 121 -0.58 8.35 15.27
CA LEU A 121 -1.11 9.66 15.66
C LEU A 121 0.05 10.59 16.04
N PRO A 122 -0.01 11.90 15.67
CA PRO A 122 0.99 12.89 16.11
C PRO A 122 1.07 12.99 17.63
N PHE A 123 -0.06 12.75 18.32
CA PHE A 123 -0.10 12.73 19.78
C PHE A 123 0.77 11.60 20.35
N CYS A 124 1.78 11.96 21.15
CA CYS A 124 2.70 11.01 21.79
C CYS A 124 3.42 10.04 20.83
N TRP A 125 3.73 10.46 19.61
CA TRP A 125 4.40 9.61 18.62
C TRP A 125 5.76 9.07 19.10
N HIS A 126 6.50 9.82 19.94
CA HIS A 126 7.74 9.34 20.54
C HIS A 126 7.55 8.05 21.36
N SER A 127 6.40 7.92 22.06
CA SER A 127 6.08 6.68 22.80
C SER A 127 5.85 5.50 21.85
N GLN A 128 5.38 5.75 20.63
CA GLN A 128 5.25 4.71 19.61
C GLN A 128 6.62 4.34 19.06
N ALA A 129 7.50 5.31 18.83
CA ALA A 129 8.88 5.04 18.42
C ALA A 129 9.61 4.17 19.47
N GLN A 130 9.56 4.54 20.75
CA GLN A 130 10.14 3.75 21.84
C GLN A 130 9.54 2.34 21.94
N TYR A 131 8.23 2.19 21.69
CA TYR A 131 7.60 0.87 21.66
C TYR A 131 8.15 0.00 20.53
N LEU A 132 8.28 0.54 19.31
CA LEU A 132 8.86 -0.16 18.17
C LEU A 132 10.33 -0.52 18.39
N GLU A 133 11.10 0.38 19.02
CA GLU A 133 12.49 0.13 19.43
C GLU A 133 12.56 -1.00 20.47
N GLY A 134 11.63 -1.03 21.43
CA GLY A 134 11.49 -2.11 22.42
C GLY A 134 11.15 -3.46 21.80
N LEU A 135 10.54 -3.49 20.59
CA LEU A 135 10.33 -4.69 19.80
C LEU A 135 11.54 -5.07 18.92
N GLY A 136 12.61 -4.27 18.94
CA GLY A 136 13.87 -4.54 18.23
C GLY A 136 14.06 -3.77 16.92
N ALA A 137 13.22 -2.79 16.60
CA ALA A 137 13.40 -1.97 15.41
C ALA A 137 14.42 -0.83 15.60
N ARG A 138 15.07 -0.43 14.51
CA ARG A 138 15.62 0.92 14.37
C ARG A 138 14.54 1.81 13.78
N VAL A 139 14.19 2.91 14.46
CA VAL A 139 13.05 3.74 14.09
C VAL A 139 13.50 5.10 13.59
N ALA A 140 12.95 5.53 12.45
CA ALA A 140 13.13 6.88 11.93
C ALA A 140 11.77 7.55 11.69
N LEU A 141 11.62 8.80 12.10
CA LEU A 141 10.48 9.62 11.68
C LEU A 141 10.65 9.97 10.20
N ARG A 142 9.67 9.62 9.38
CA ARG A 142 9.70 9.94 7.95
C ARG A 142 9.68 11.44 7.73
N GLN A 143 10.53 11.91 6.82
CA GLN A 143 10.61 13.30 6.42
C GLN A 143 10.15 13.49 4.96
N ASP A 144 9.64 14.66 4.66
CA ASP A 144 9.35 15.10 3.29
C ASP A 144 10.64 15.59 2.59
N ALA A 145 10.53 16.04 1.34
CA ALA A 145 11.66 16.53 0.54
C ALA A 145 12.32 17.82 1.12
N ARG A 146 11.70 18.48 2.10
CA ARG A 146 12.22 19.68 2.76
C ARG A 146 12.86 19.35 4.11
N GLY A 147 12.85 18.07 4.52
CA GLY A 147 13.33 17.62 5.82
C GLY A 147 12.33 17.82 6.97
N GLU A 148 11.09 18.22 6.66
CA GLU A 148 10.03 18.34 7.65
C GLU A 148 9.33 16.98 7.87
N PRO A 149 8.68 16.75 9.02
CA PRO A 149 7.91 15.53 9.25
C PRO A 149 6.89 15.29 8.13
N PHE A 150 6.94 14.10 7.52
CA PHE A 150 5.94 13.70 6.52
C PHE A 150 4.59 13.45 7.17
N HIS A 151 3.52 13.98 6.58
CA HIS A 151 2.16 13.73 7.00
C HIS A 151 1.40 12.90 5.95
N SER A 152 0.72 11.84 6.42
CA SER A 152 -0.19 11.06 5.58
C SER A 152 -1.40 11.88 5.13
N ASP A 153 -2.21 11.34 4.21
CA ASP A 153 -3.47 11.97 3.77
C ASP A 153 -4.45 12.27 4.92
N HIS A 154 -4.28 11.62 6.07
CA HIS A 154 -5.09 11.81 7.29
C HIS A 154 -4.41 12.70 8.34
N GLY A 155 -3.22 13.28 8.02
CA GLY A 155 -2.47 14.14 8.92
C GLY A 155 -1.67 13.41 9.99
N ASN A 156 -1.58 12.08 9.89
CA ASN A 156 -0.78 11.26 10.79
C ASN A 156 0.71 11.27 10.40
N LEU A 157 1.58 10.88 11.32
CA LEU A 157 3.01 10.69 11.07
C LEU A 157 3.29 9.26 10.61
N ILE A 158 4.43 9.07 9.94
CA ILE A 158 4.92 7.74 9.57
C ILE A 158 6.25 7.50 10.28
N LEU A 159 6.33 6.39 10.99
CA LEU A 159 7.57 5.85 11.53
C LEU A 159 8.05 4.73 10.62
N ASP A 160 9.26 4.86 10.09
CA ASP A 160 9.92 3.81 9.33
C ASP A 160 10.70 2.92 10.31
N ALA A 161 10.17 1.72 10.58
CA ALA A 161 10.69 0.78 11.56
C ALA A 161 11.47 -0.35 10.87
N ASP A 162 12.80 -0.32 10.99
CA ASP A 162 13.69 -1.33 10.43
C ASP A 162 13.95 -2.44 11.46
N PHE A 163 13.28 -3.57 11.29
CA PHE A 163 13.44 -4.78 12.10
C PHE A 163 14.48 -5.75 11.49
N GLY A 164 14.99 -5.47 10.28
CA GLY A 164 15.62 -6.50 9.46
C GLY A 164 14.61 -7.58 9.01
N PRO A 165 15.09 -8.78 8.59
CA PRO A 165 14.23 -9.86 8.10
C PRO A 165 13.20 -10.31 9.13
N LEU A 166 11.92 -10.20 8.78
CA LEU A 166 10.78 -10.55 9.64
C LEU A 166 10.48 -12.05 9.54
N LEU A 167 10.90 -12.81 10.55
CA LEU A 167 10.66 -14.26 10.60
C LEU A 167 9.24 -14.60 11.11
N ARG A 168 8.60 -13.69 11.82
CA ARG A 168 7.25 -13.85 12.39
C ARG A 168 6.38 -12.61 12.13
N PRO A 169 6.09 -12.29 10.85
CA PRO A 169 5.37 -11.06 10.51
C PRO A 169 3.95 -11.02 11.06
N VAL A 170 3.28 -12.17 11.20
CA VAL A 170 1.93 -12.26 11.77
C VAL A 170 1.90 -11.84 13.25
N GLU A 171 2.85 -12.31 14.05
CA GLU A 171 2.93 -11.94 15.47
C GLU A 171 3.19 -10.43 15.63
N LEU A 172 4.10 -9.89 14.81
CA LEU A 172 4.37 -8.45 14.80
C LEU A 172 3.12 -7.65 14.42
N ALA A 173 2.39 -8.07 13.38
CA ALA A 173 1.16 -7.41 12.96
C ALA A 173 0.12 -7.35 14.09
N VAL A 174 -0.05 -8.43 14.84
CA VAL A 174 -0.96 -8.46 16.01
C VAL A 174 -0.53 -7.48 17.10
N LEU A 175 0.76 -7.43 17.42
CA LEU A 175 1.29 -6.50 18.43
C LEU A 175 1.08 -5.03 18.03
N LEU A 176 1.32 -4.71 16.75
CA LEU A 176 1.13 -3.37 16.23
C LEU A 176 -0.35 -2.97 16.22
N ALA A 177 -1.24 -3.85 15.77
CA ALA A 177 -2.68 -3.59 15.73
C ALA A 177 -3.30 -3.42 17.14
N ALA A 178 -2.72 -4.04 18.17
CA ALA A 178 -3.18 -3.92 19.55
C ALA A 178 -2.71 -2.64 20.26
N ARG A 179 -1.77 -1.88 19.66
CA ARG A 179 -1.14 -0.73 20.31
C ARG A 179 -1.91 0.58 20.03
N SER A 180 -2.51 1.17 21.04
CA SER A 180 -3.15 2.49 20.94
C SER A 180 -2.17 3.56 20.49
N GLY A 181 -2.56 4.38 19.51
CA GLY A 181 -1.73 5.41 18.88
C GLY A 181 -1.03 4.96 17.62
N ILE A 182 -0.93 3.66 17.34
CA ILE A 182 -0.68 3.12 16.01
C ILE A 182 -2.02 3.11 15.26
N VAL A 183 -2.06 3.76 14.11
CA VAL A 183 -3.25 3.84 13.25
C VAL A 183 -3.29 2.65 12.29
N GLU A 184 -2.15 2.37 11.65
CA GLU A 184 -1.99 1.24 10.72
C GLU A 184 -0.50 0.94 10.51
N HIS A 185 -0.20 -0.23 9.99
CA HIS A 185 1.16 -0.67 9.66
C HIS A 185 1.25 -1.24 8.25
N GLY A 186 2.42 -1.20 7.65
CA GLY A 186 2.66 -1.60 6.26
C GLY A 186 2.72 -3.11 5.99
N LEU A 187 2.46 -3.99 6.97
CA LEU A 187 2.33 -5.43 6.71
C LEU A 187 0.97 -5.74 6.11
N PHE A 188 0.94 -6.27 4.89
CA PHE A 188 -0.25 -6.74 4.17
C PHE A 188 -0.15 -8.25 4.04
N LEU A 189 -0.68 -8.96 5.04
CA LEU A 189 -0.56 -10.40 5.17
C LEU A 189 -1.85 -11.07 4.68
N GLY A 190 -1.73 -12.01 3.73
CA GLY A 190 -2.88 -12.73 3.20
C GLY A 190 -3.85 -11.92 2.35
N LEU A 191 -3.55 -10.67 1.98
CA LEU A 191 -4.46 -9.79 1.24
C LEU A 191 -4.28 -9.89 -0.28
N ALA A 192 -3.06 -9.95 -0.79
CA ALA A 192 -2.81 -10.08 -2.22
C ALA A 192 -3.33 -11.43 -2.74
N THR A 193 -4.12 -11.40 -3.81
CA THR A 193 -4.61 -12.59 -4.52
C THR A 193 -3.74 -12.93 -5.72
N ASP A 194 -3.19 -11.91 -6.34
CA ASP A 194 -2.41 -12.00 -7.57
C ASP A 194 -1.15 -11.12 -7.47
N LEU A 195 -0.07 -11.59 -8.06
CA LEU A 195 1.18 -10.84 -8.19
C LEU A 195 1.63 -10.89 -9.64
N ILE A 196 1.82 -9.71 -10.24
CA ILE A 196 2.42 -9.55 -11.56
C ILE A 196 3.80 -8.96 -11.37
N VAL A 197 4.81 -9.71 -11.81
CA VAL A 197 6.21 -9.31 -11.70
C VAL A 197 6.76 -8.98 -13.08
N ALA A 198 7.28 -7.78 -13.24
CA ALA A 198 7.99 -7.35 -14.44
C ALA A 198 9.50 -7.57 -14.25
N GLY A 199 10.11 -8.33 -15.15
CA GLY A 199 11.55 -8.59 -15.21
C GLY A 199 12.12 -8.27 -16.59
N GLU A 200 13.41 -8.42 -16.76
CA GLU A 200 14.12 -8.14 -18.03
C GLU A 200 13.61 -8.99 -19.20
N THR A 201 13.18 -10.22 -18.93
CA THR A 201 12.73 -11.18 -19.96
C THR A 201 11.22 -11.17 -20.20
N GLY A 202 10.48 -10.33 -19.52
CA GLY A 202 9.02 -10.23 -19.65
C GLY A 202 8.29 -10.11 -18.30
N THR A 203 7.05 -10.59 -18.28
CA THR A 203 6.22 -10.56 -17.08
C THR A 203 5.81 -11.97 -16.65
N SER A 204 5.79 -12.22 -15.35
CA SER A 204 5.20 -13.42 -14.75
C SER A 204 3.98 -13.08 -13.91
N HIS A 205 3.03 -14.03 -13.80
CA HIS A 205 1.82 -13.90 -13.01
C HIS A 205 1.75 -15.07 -12.02
N TRP A 206 1.66 -14.74 -10.75
CA TRP A 206 1.54 -15.69 -9.64
C TRP A 206 0.20 -15.46 -8.96
N THR A 207 -0.42 -16.51 -8.47
CA THR A 207 -1.69 -16.45 -7.73
C THR A 207 -1.50 -17.11 -6.37
N ARG A 208 -2.15 -16.56 -5.36
CA ARG A 208 -2.25 -17.23 -4.07
C ARG A 208 -3.14 -18.46 -4.24
N GLY A 209 -2.64 -19.62 -3.87
CA GLY A 209 -3.36 -20.91 -3.87
C GLY A 209 -4.46 -20.99 -2.80
#